data_c664a6066dae31d795e81b5adc5fe9c6
#
_entry.id   c664a6066dae31d795e81b5adc5fe9c6
#
_cell.length_a   1.000
_cell.length_b   1.000
_cell.length_c   1.000
_cell.angle_alpha   90.00
_cell.angle_beta   90.00
_cell.angle_gamma   90.00
#
_symmetry.space_group_name_H-M   'P 1'
#
loop_
_entity.id
_entity.type
_entity.pdbx_description
1 polymer ?
#
loop_
_entity_poly.entity_id
_entity_poly.type
_entity_poly.pdbx_seq_one_letter_code
_entity_poly.pdbx_strand_id
1 'polypeptide(L)'
;MALASISWHDLLRSAHVWIYLLKWPLTFVAGWAAIYLRRWRKGRDESAAQGWPSVEGQIVSGKVTPIPKTSQFHASLQYTYFAGEYRTGKYDHDFPSEIDADNFVRQMKDKRVQIRYNQSIPRKSVLEQRTIEQYILIAPRFG
;
A
#
# COMPACT_ATOMS: atom_id res chain seq x y z
N MET A 1 -61.67 21.24 -10.15
CA MET A 1 -60.31 21.02 -9.63
C MET A 1 -60.26 19.58 -9.16
N ALA A 2 -59.61 18.73 -9.94
CA ALA A 2 -59.44 17.31 -9.58
C ALA A 2 -58.12 17.20 -8.80
N LEU A 3 -58.22 16.92 -7.49
CA LEU A 3 -57.10 16.51 -6.67
C LEU A 3 -56.70 15.08 -7.11
N ALA A 4 -55.66 15.00 -7.91
CA ALA A 4 -55.06 13.71 -8.28
C ALA A 4 -54.61 13.04 -6.98
N SER A 5 -55.31 11.98 -6.58
CA SER A 5 -54.92 11.10 -5.49
C SER A 5 -53.62 10.38 -5.90
N ILE A 6 -52.48 10.88 -5.43
CA ILE A 6 -51.20 10.19 -5.57
C ILE A 6 -51.33 8.88 -4.79
N SER A 7 -51.38 7.77 -5.51
CA SER A 7 -51.48 6.45 -4.91
C SER A 7 -50.19 6.12 -4.14
N TRP A 8 -50.34 5.66 -2.92
CA TRP A 8 -49.21 5.20 -2.08
C TRP A 8 -48.39 4.11 -2.75
N HIS A 9 -48.96 3.37 -3.71
CA HIS A 9 -48.28 2.38 -4.53
C HIS A 9 -47.24 2.99 -5.47
N ASP A 10 -47.44 4.20 -5.97
CA ASP A 10 -46.48 4.89 -6.86
C ASP A 10 -45.29 5.45 -6.06
N LEU A 11 -45.52 5.87 -4.83
CA LEU A 11 -44.45 6.28 -3.90
C LEU A 11 -43.56 5.12 -3.47
N LEU A 12 -44.12 3.94 -3.23
CA LEU A 12 -43.31 2.75 -2.90
C LEU A 12 -42.51 2.23 -4.08
N ARG A 13 -43.00 2.36 -5.30
CA ARG A 13 -42.28 1.99 -6.52
C ARG A 13 -41.10 2.91 -6.77
N SER A 14 -41.22 4.18 -6.47
CA SER A 14 -40.11 5.14 -6.58
C SER A 14 -39.07 4.97 -5.46
N ALA A 15 -39.47 4.51 -4.26
CA ALA A 15 -38.56 4.27 -3.15
C ALA A 15 -37.49 3.22 -3.48
N HIS A 16 -37.82 2.17 -4.24
CA HIS A 16 -36.85 1.17 -4.67
C HIS A 16 -35.79 1.75 -5.59
N VAL A 17 -36.14 2.67 -6.49
CA VAL A 17 -35.19 3.34 -7.39
C VAL A 17 -34.22 4.23 -6.59
N TRP A 18 -34.68 4.92 -5.57
CA TRP A 18 -33.86 5.75 -4.70
C TRP A 18 -32.89 4.93 -3.86
N ILE A 19 -33.28 3.75 -3.41
CA ILE A 19 -32.41 2.84 -2.66
C ILE A 19 -31.23 2.34 -3.54
N TYR A 20 -31.49 2.05 -4.81
CA TYR A 20 -30.43 1.66 -5.76
C TYR A 20 -29.51 2.83 -6.12
N LEU A 21 -30.06 4.03 -6.29
CA LEU A 21 -29.27 5.24 -6.57
C LEU A 21 -28.40 5.68 -5.37
N LEU A 22 -28.84 5.42 -4.14
CA LEU A 22 -28.07 5.73 -2.94
C LEU A 22 -26.97 4.71 -2.63
N LYS A 23 -27.13 3.45 -3.03
CA LYS A 23 -26.11 2.41 -2.81
C LYS A 23 -24.83 2.64 -3.61
N TRP A 24 -24.93 3.20 -4.80
CA TRP A 24 -23.78 3.43 -5.67
C TRP A 24 -22.76 4.44 -5.11
N PRO A 25 -23.16 5.63 -4.64
CA PRO A 25 -22.18 6.57 -4.07
C PRO A 25 -21.57 6.09 -2.75
N LEU A 26 -22.32 5.34 -1.92
CA LEU A 26 -21.82 4.80 -0.65
C LEU A 26 -20.67 3.79 -0.84
N THR A 27 -20.74 2.93 -1.84
CA THR A 27 -19.65 1.98 -2.15
C THR A 27 -18.39 2.69 -2.69
N PHE A 28 -18.58 3.74 -3.49
CA PHE A 28 -17.46 4.56 -3.96
C PHE A 28 -16.78 5.31 -2.81
N VAL A 29 -17.54 5.94 -1.92
CA VAL A 29 -16.99 6.66 -0.76
C VAL A 29 -16.27 5.71 0.19
N ALA A 30 -16.80 4.52 0.45
CA ALA A 30 -16.15 3.52 1.28
C ALA A 30 -14.82 3.02 0.68
N GLY A 31 -14.77 2.82 -0.64
CA GLY A 31 -13.55 2.45 -1.36
C GLY A 31 -12.47 3.53 -1.28
N TRP A 32 -12.84 4.78 -1.51
CA TRP A 32 -11.94 5.94 -1.41
C TRP A 32 -11.44 6.16 0.02
N ALA A 33 -12.33 6.04 1.01
CA ALA A 33 -11.97 6.16 2.42
C ALA A 33 -10.97 5.06 2.84
N ALA A 34 -11.13 3.83 2.38
CA ALA A 34 -10.20 2.73 2.67
C ALA A 34 -8.81 2.97 2.07
N ILE A 35 -8.73 3.49 0.83
CA ILE A 35 -7.46 3.84 0.17
C ILE A 35 -6.78 5.01 0.90
N TYR A 36 -7.56 6.04 1.26
CA TYR A 36 -7.06 7.21 1.98
C TYR A 36 -6.53 6.85 3.37
N LEU A 37 -7.26 6.02 4.12
CA LEU A 37 -6.86 5.51 5.43
C LEU A 37 -5.59 4.65 5.35
N ARG A 38 -5.43 3.82 4.32
CA ARG A 38 -4.21 3.04 4.11
C ARG A 38 -2.99 3.93 3.86
N ARG A 39 -3.13 4.95 3.00
CA ARG A 39 -2.06 5.93 2.74
C ARG A 39 -1.70 6.74 3.98
N TRP A 40 -2.70 7.17 4.72
CA TRP A 40 -2.51 7.97 5.93
C TRP A 40 -1.85 7.15 7.06
N ARG A 41 -2.24 5.88 7.22
CA ARG A 41 -1.59 4.96 8.17
C ARG A 41 -0.12 4.72 7.81
N LYS A 42 0.18 4.49 6.53
CA LYS A 42 1.56 4.28 6.05
C LYS A 42 2.44 5.50 6.38
N GLY A 43 1.98 6.71 6.07
CA GLY A 43 2.74 7.93 6.37
C GLY A 43 2.93 8.18 7.88
N ARG A 44 1.98 7.81 8.73
CA ARG A 44 2.12 7.90 10.20
C ARG A 44 3.12 6.90 10.74
N ASP A 45 3.15 5.68 10.23
CA ASP A 45 4.09 4.66 10.69
C ASP A 45 5.52 5.04 10.28
N GLU A 46 5.74 5.63 9.11
CA GLU A 46 7.05 6.14 8.69
C GLU A 46 7.54 7.30 9.55
N SER A 47 6.66 8.26 9.89
CA SER A 47 7.01 9.38 10.76
C SER A 47 7.28 8.91 12.20
N ALA A 48 6.50 7.98 12.72
CA ALA A 48 6.71 7.39 14.04
C ALA A 48 8.00 6.55 14.11
N ALA A 49 8.41 5.95 13.00
CA ALA A 49 9.59 5.11 12.91
C ALA A 49 10.92 5.89 13.04
N GLN A 50 10.91 7.21 12.91
CA GLN A 50 12.14 8.02 13.06
C GLN A 50 12.76 7.90 14.46
N GLY A 51 11.95 7.66 15.50
CA GLY A 51 12.39 7.44 16.87
C GLY A 51 12.67 5.98 17.25
N TRP A 52 12.46 5.05 16.33
CA TRP A 52 12.65 3.63 16.62
C TRP A 52 14.11 3.21 16.49
N PRO A 53 14.58 2.25 17.31
CA PRO A 53 15.92 1.70 17.18
C PRO A 53 16.12 1.07 15.82
N SER A 54 17.34 1.21 15.29
CA SER A 54 17.78 0.64 14.04
C SER A 54 18.54 -0.65 14.29
N VAL A 55 18.32 -1.64 13.41
CA VAL A 55 19.02 -2.92 13.40
C VAL A 55 19.37 -3.28 11.96
N GLU A 56 20.51 -3.96 11.79
CA GLU A 56 20.87 -4.50 10.49
C GLU A 56 20.03 -5.73 10.18
N GLY A 57 19.49 -5.76 8.97
CA GLY A 57 18.76 -6.90 8.44
C GLY A 57 19.22 -7.23 7.03
N GLN A 58 18.64 -8.27 6.45
CA GLN A 58 18.99 -8.76 5.12
C GLN A 58 17.75 -8.96 4.26
N ILE A 59 17.81 -8.54 3.01
CA ILE A 59 16.78 -8.85 2.00
C ILE A 59 16.92 -10.31 1.59
N VAL A 60 15.88 -11.10 1.81
CA VAL A 60 15.89 -12.56 1.55
C VAL A 60 15.29 -12.89 0.20
N SER A 61 14.25 -12.18 -0.18
CA SER A 61 13.52 -12.41 -1.44
C SER A 61 12.86 -11.16 -1.97
N GLY A 62 12.54 -11.17 -3.25
CA GLY A 62 11.77 -10.14 -3.90
C GLY A 62 10.89 -10.72 -5.00
N LYS A 63 9.77 -10.08 -5.26
CA LYS A 63 8.80 -10.46 -6.27
C LYS A 63 8.28 -9.23 -6.99
N VAL A 64 8.13 -9.34 -8.32
CA VAL A 64 7.47 -8.35 -9.16
C VAL A 64 6.11 -8.87 -9.58
N THR A 65 5.09 -8.04 -9.51
CA THR A 65 3.72 -8.39 -9.89
C THR A 65 3.10 -7.22 -10.68
N PRO A 66 2.48 -7.46 -11.85
CA PRO A 66 1.79 -6.41 -12.57
C PRO A 66 0.57 -5.91 -11.77
N ILE A 67 0.33 -4.60 -11.78
CA ILE A 67 -0.84 -4.01 -11.14
C ILE A 67 -1.98 -4.02 -12.17
N PRO A 68 -3.10 -4.74 -11.90
CA PRO A 68 -4.22 -4.82 -12.83
C PRO A 68 -4.76 -3.43 -13.22
N LYS A 69 -5.12 -3.27 -14.51
CA LYS A 69 -5.66 -2.03 -15.08
C LYS A 69 -4.72 -0.82 -15.09
N THR A 70 -3.44 -1.03 -14.85
CA THR A 70 -2.41 0.00 -14.95
C THR A 70 -1.23 -0.54 -15.72
N SER A 71 -0.33 0.36 -16.19
CA SER A 71 0.97 -0.02 -16.76
C SER A 71 2.08 -0.08 -15.70
N GLN A 72 1.72 -0.16 -14.43
CA GLN A 72 2.66 -0.17 -13.30
C GLN A 72 2.91 -1.58 -12.79
N PHE A 73 4.07 -1.77 -12.18
CA PHE A 73 4.53 -3.03 -11.61
C PHE A 73 4.86 -2.85 -10.14
N HIS A 74 4.36 -3.75 -9.33
CA HIS A 74 4.55 -3.77 -7.89
C HIS A 74 5.73 -4.65 -7.53
N ALA A 75 6.80 -4.05 -6.99
CA ALA A 75 7.95 -4.78 -6.44
C ALA A 75 7.76 -4.94 -4.93
N SER A 76 7.83 -6.17 -4.47
CA SER A 76 7.71 -6.53 -3.07
C SER A 76 8.99 -7.21 -2.61
N LEU A 77 9.67 -6.64 -1.61
CA LEU A 77 10.85 -7.20 -0.98
C LEU A 77 10.50 -7.77 0.39
N GLN A 78 11.05 -8.92 0.71
CA GLN A 78 10.96 -9.53 2.03
C GLN A 78 12.33 -9.46 2.69
N TYR A 79 12.38 -8.97 3.92
CA TYR A 79 13.61 -8.86 4.70
C TYR A 79 13.48 -9.52 6.06
N THR A 80 14.61 -9.96 6.60
CA THR A 80 14.71 -10.52 7.93
C THR A 80 15.61 -9.66 8.81
N TYR A 81 15.31 -9.59 10.09
CA TYR A 81 16.09 -8.87 11.09
C TYR A 81 15.96 -9.55 12.45
N PHE A 82 16.91 -9.25 13.34
CA PHE A 82 16.92 -9.78 14.69
C PHE A 82 16.49 -8.71 15.69
N ALA A 83 15.38 -8.95 16.42
CA ALA A 83 14.88 -8.09 17.48
C ALA A 83 14.48 -8.96 18.68
N GLY A 84 15.49 -9.56 19.35
CA GLY A 84 15.29 -10.60 20.37
C GLY A 84 15.02 -11.98 19.79
N GLU A 85 14.38 -12.04 18.64
CA GLU A 85 14.18 -13.22 17.78
C GLU A 85 14.23 -12.82 16.30
N TYR A 86 14.39 -13.79 15.40
CA TYR A 86 14.32 -13.52 13.97
C TYR A 86 12.91 -13.18 13.55
N ARG A 87 12.76 -12.05 12.87
CA ARG A 87 11.50 -11.52 12.35
C ARG A 87 11.60 -11.20 10.89
N THR A 88 10.47 -11.20 10.23
CA THR A 88 10.34 -10.90 8.82
C THR A 88 9.50 -9.63 8.64
N GLY A 89 9.96 -8.76 7.77
CA GLY A 89 9.21 -7.59 7.33
C GLY A 89 9.06 -7.58 5.81
N LYS A 90 8.25 -6.66 5.30
CA LYS A 90 7.94 -6.50 3.89
C LYS A 90 8.05 -5.03 3.49
N TYR A 91 8.65 -4.79 2.32
CA TYR A 91 8.72 -3.48 1.71
C TYR A 91 8.13 -3.56 0.30
N ASP A 92 7.25 -2.62 0.00
CA ASP A 92 6.53 -2.58 -1.28
C ASP A 92 6.78 -1.22 -1.97
N HIS A 93 7.09 -1.27 -3.28
CA HIS A 93 7.28 -0.09 -4.11
C HIS A 93 6.73 -0.32 -5.53
N ASP A 94 6.14 0.72 -6.13
CA ASP A 94 5.55 0.64 -7.46
C ASP A 94 6.48 1.30 -8.49
N PHE A 95 6.69 0.62 -9.62
CA PHE A 95 7.52 1.07 -10.72
C PHE A 95 6.69 1.26 -12.00
N PRO A 96 7.06 2.21 -12.86
CA PRO A 96 6.39 2.43 -14.14
C PRO A 96 6.69 1.34 -15.18
N SER A 97 7.74 0.54 -14.97
CA SER A 97 8.25 -0.46 -15.91
C SER A 97 8.60 -1.77 -15.20
N GLU A 98 8.35 -2.90 -15.85
CA GLU A 98 8.73 -4.23 -15.36
C GLU A 98 10.24 -4.36 -15.22
N ILE A 99 10.98 -3.82 -16.19
CA ILE A 99 12.46 -3.86 -16.22
C ILE A 99 13.04 -3.13 -15.00
N ASP A 100 12.48 -1.96 -14.65
CA ASP A 100 12.93 -1.19 -13.48
C ASP A 100 12.60 -1.92 -12.18
N ALA A 101 11.42 -2.54 -12.09
CA ALA A 101 11.01 -3.34 -10.95
C ALA A 101 11.92 -4.57 -10.75
N ASP A 102 12.22 -5.30 -11.84
CA ASP A 102 13.09 -6.47 -11.80
C ASP A 102 14.54 -6.10 -11.46
N ASN A 103 15.04 -5.03 -12.05
CA ASN A 103 16.40 -4.53 -11.74
C ASN A 103 16.51 -4.13 -10.27
N PHE A 104 15.52 -3.45 -9.74
CA PHE A 104 15.45 -3.09 -8.32
C PHE A 104 15.47 -4.33 -7.43
N VAL A 105 14.63 -5.33 -7.70
CA VAL A 105 14.57 -6.57 -6.92
C VAL A 105 15.91 -7.32 -6.97
N ARG A 106 16.54 -7.42 -8.16
CA ARG A 106 17.86 -8.07 -8.33
C ARG A 106 18.96 -7.35 -7.57
N GLN A 107 18.97 -6.02 -7.60
CA GLN A 107 19.97 -5.21 -6.91
C GLN A 107 19.84 -5.30 -5.39
N MET A 108 18.60 -5.40 -4.89
CA MET A 108 18.32 -5.47 -3.46
C MET A 108 18.48 -6.87 -2.87
N LYS A 109 18.45 -7.92 -3.67
CA LYS A 109 18.59 -9.29 -3.21
C LYS A 109 19.91 -9.49 -2.45
N ASP A 110 19.83 -10.14 -1.30
CA ASP A 110 20.94 -10.45 -0.40
C ASP A 110 21.69 -9.22 0.18
N LYS A 111 21.16 -8.00 -0.04
CA LYS A 111 21.73 -6.78 0.54
C LYS A 111 21.40 -6.68 2.02
N ARG A 112 22.39 -6.16 2.75
CA ARG A 112 22.20 -5.73 4.14
C ARG A 112 21.60 -4.34 4.15
N VAL A 113 20.58 -4.16 4.99
CA VAL A 113 19.78 -2.94 5.06
C VAL A 113 19.53 -2.55 6.51
N GLN A 114 19.37 -1.25 6.75
CA GLN A 114 19.00 -0.76 8.07
C GLN A 114 17.47 -0.79 8.21
N ILE A 115 17.02 -1.41 9.29
CA ILE A 115 15.60 -1.61 9.59
C ILE A 115 15.30 -0.96 10.93
N ARG A 116 14.26 -0.15 10.99
CA ARG A 116 13.74 0.40 12.23
C ARG A 116 12.56 -0.43 12.69
N TYR A 117 12.54 -0.81 13.96
CA TYR A 117 11.45 -1.60 14.51
C TYR A 117 10.91 -0.98 15.79
N ASN A 118 9.63 -1.19 16.04
CA ASN A 118 8.97 -0.73 17.26
C ASN A 118 9.31 -1.68 18.42
N GLN A 119 9.93 -1.17 19.48
CA GLN A 119 10.30 -1.99 20.66
C GLN A 119 9.09 -2.59 21.38
N SER A 120 7.97 -1.86 21.40
CA SER A 120 6.73 -2.33 22.05
C SER A 120 6.00 -3.35 21.20
N ILE A 121 6.11 -3.26 19.86
CA ILE A 121 5.50 -4.17 18.90
C ILE A 121 6.57 -4.58 17.87
N PRO A 122 7.48 -5.50 18.20
CA PRO A 122 8.63 -5.82 17.34
C PRO A 122 8.28 -6.35 15.95
N ARG A 123 7.02 -6.74 15.72
CA ARG A 123 6.50 -7.10 14.38
C ARG A 123 6.33 -5.89 13.46
N LYS A 124 6.21 -4.68 14.02
CA LYS A 124 6.17 -3.45 13.22
C LYS A 124 7.59 -3.00 12.93
N SER A 125 7.95 -3.04 11.67
CA SER A 125 9.26 -2.61 11.18
C SER A 125 9.10 -1.82 9.89
N VAL A 126 10.05 -0.91 9.68
CA VAL A 126 10.13 -0.07 8.49
C VAL A 126 11.57 -0.13 7.97
N LEU A 127 11.72 -0.35 6.68
CA LEU A 127 13.01 -0.29 6.02
C LEU A 127 13.46 1.18 5.92
N GLU A 128 14.71 1.49 6.24
CA GLU A 128 15.19 2.86 6.22
C GLU A 128 15.27 3.38 4.77
N GLN A 129 14.51 4.42 4.49
CA GLN A 129 14.27 4.92 3.12
C GLN A 129 15.56 5.42 2.45
N ARG A 130 16.51 5.98 3.22
CA ARG A 130 17.82 6.42 2.71
C ARG A 130 18.58 5.30 2.02
N THR A 131 18.51 4.09 2.54
CA THR A 131 19.17 2.92 1.96
C THR A 131 18.57 2.55 0.61
N ILE A 132 17.26 2.73 0.45
CA ILE A 132 16.52 2.36 -0.77
C ILE A 132 16.65 3.43 -1.85
N GLU A 133 16.58 4.71 -1.49
CA GLU A 133 16.67 5.82 -2.43
C GLU A 133 17.99 5.80 -3.21
N GLN A 134 19.08 5.40 -2.58
CA GLN A 134 20.36 5.22 -3.25
C GLN A 134 20.28 4.21 -4.40
N TYR A 135 19.53 3.13 -4.24
CA TYR A 135 19.37 2.10 -5.28
C TYR A 135 18.32 2.46 -6.34
N ILE A 136 17.29 3.20 -5.98
CA ILE A 136 16.27 3.69 -6.93
C ILE A 136 16.89 4.76 -7.87
N LEU A 137 17.77 5.62 -7.34
CA LEU A 137 18.41 6.69 -8.10
C LEU A 137 19.56 6.19 -9.00
N ILE A 138 20.18 5.06 -8.65
CA ILE A 138 21.31 4.46 -9.40
C ILE A 138 20.79 3.57 -10.55
N ALA A 139 19.51 3.23 -10.60
CA ALA A 139 18.93 2.54 -11.74
C ALA A 139 19.17 3.38 -13.00
N PRO A 140 20.06 2.95 -13.94
CA PRO A 140 20.37 3.75 -15.10
C PRO A 140 19.07 3.96 -15.89
N ARG A 141 18.68 5.20 -16.05
CA ARG A 141 17.67 5.59 -17.06
C ARG A 141 18.32 5.42 -18.42
N PHE A 142 18.33 4.20 -18.92
CA PHE A 142 18.58 3.96 -20.33
C PHE A 142 17.32 4.42 -21.08
N GLY A 143 17.39 5.63 -21.62
CA GLY A 143 16.45 6.14 -22.62
C GLY A 143 16.63 5.43 -23.95
#